data_cc8da952df486d9e25d127f0e1e80ca8
#
_entry.id   cc8da952df486d9e25d127f0e1e80ca8
#
_cell.length_a   1.000
_cell.length_b   1.000
_cell.length_c   1.000
_cell.angle_alpha   90.00
_cell.angle_beta   90.00
_cell.angle_gamma   90.00
#
_symmetry.space_group_name_H-M   'P 1'
#
loop_
_entity.id
_entity.type
_entity.pdbx_description
1 polymer ?
#
loop_
_entity_poly.entity_id
_entity_poly.type
_entity_poly.pdbx_seq_one_letter_code
_entity_poly.pdbx_strand_id
1 'polypeptide(L)'
;MGYGRSAGFGEIKMKVITVAAAIILNAQQQLLVVRKHHTACFMQVGGKLEPNELPEATMLREIQEEIGCEARIEKFIGRFETMAANEPDHQLVSYVYFVELNEQPHIDAEIAEMKWIDLDDTDTRLAPLTKEVAIPWVKKYLAEAVV
;
A
#
# COMPACT_ATOMS: atom_id res chain seq x y z
N MET A 1 -37.61 -14.66 -7.44
CA MET A 1 -37.08 -14.35 -7.33
C MET A 1 -36.05 -14.22 -7.34
N GLY A 2 -35.74 -14.07 -7.44
CA GLY A 2 -34.91 -13.91 -7.61
C GLY A 2 -34.26 -13.46 -7.67
N TYR A 3 -34.24 -13.12 -7.91
CA TYR A 3 -33.73 -12.58 -8.10
C TYR A 3 -32.94 -12.13 -8.17
N GLY A 4 -32.84 -12.14 -8.22
CA GLY A 4 -32.23 -11.72 -8.43
C GLY A 4 -31.85 -10.99 -8.50
N ARG A 5 -31.94 -10.81 -8.63
CA ARG A 5 -31.60 -10.09 -8.85
C ARG A 5 -31.42 -9.29 -9.28
N SER A 6 -31.69 -9.21 -9.07
CA SER A 6 -31.69 -8.40 -9.48
C SER A 6 -31.11 -7.92 -10.09
N ALA A 7 -31.02 -8.37 -10.37
CA ALA A 7 -30.35 -8.11 -11.19
C ALA A 7 -30.05 -6.92 -11.68
N GLY A 8 -29.64 -6.83 -12.33
CA GLY A 8 -29.31 -5.84 -13.04
C GLY A 8 -29.53 -4.51 -12.53
N PHE A 9 -30.39 -4.30 -11.76
CA PHE A 9 -30.68 -3.11 -11.34
C PHE A 9 -29.52 -2.42 -10.81
N GLY A 10 -28.81 -1.72 -11.50
CA GLY A 10 -27.77 -0.91 -11.07
C GLY A 10 -26.72 -1.57 -10.26
N GLU A 11 -26.70 -2.85 -10.29
CA GLU A 11 -25.72 -3.54 -9.55
C GLU A 11 -24.44 -3.45 -10.26
N ILE A 12 -23.53 -2.62 -9.81
CA ILE A 12 -22.19 -2.56 -10.32
C ILE A 12 -21.34 -3.43 -9.44
N LYS A 13 -20.87 -4.53 -10.00
CA LYS A 13 -19.97 -5.39 -9.26
C LYS A 13 -18.59 -4.78 -9.31
N MET A 14 -18.07 -4.44 -8.15
CA MET A 14 -16.71 -3.97 -8.06
C MET A 14 -15.75 -5.13 -8.25
N LYS A 15 -14.72 -4.91 -9.04
CA LYS A 15 -13.65 -5.88 -9.15
C LYS A 15 -12.74 -5.74 -7.94
N VAL A 16 -12.15 -6.84 -7.52
CA VAL A 16 -11.29 -6.89 -6.35
C VAL A 16 -9.86 -7.11 -6.80
N ILE A 17 -8.96 -6.25 -6.30
CA ILE A 17 -7.52 -6.39 -6.51
C ILE A 17 -6.91 -6.74 -5.17
N THR A 18 -6.16 -7.83 -5.12
CA THR A 18 -5.46 -8.24 -3.90
C THR A 18 -3.99 -7.92 -4.01
N VAL A 19 -3.48 -7.19 -3.03
CA VAL A 19 -2.08 -6.75 -3.01
C VAL A 19 -1.45 -7.01 -1.65
N ALA A 20 -0.13 -6.95 -1.64
CA ALA A 20 0.65 -6.85 -0.41
C ALA A 20 1.34 -5.49 -0.41
N ALA A 21 1.37 -4.83 0.72
CA ALA A 21 1.86 -3.47 0.83
C ALA A 21 2.72 -3.28 2.08
N ALA A 22 3.72 -2.42 1.97
CA ALA A 22 4.69 -2.19 3.03
C ALA A 22 4.58 -0.79 3.61
N ILE A 23 4.58 -0.71 4.94
CA ILE A 23 4.77 0.54 5.66
C ILE A 23 6.24 0.60 6.03
N ILE A 24 6.93 1.63 5.56
CA ILE A 24 8.37 1.80 5.72
C ILE A 24 8.65 3.18 6.28
N LEU A 25 9.41 3.24 7.37
CA LEU A 25 9.79 4.50 8.01
C LEU A 25 11.30 4.69 7.91
N ASN A 26 11.73 5.96 7.85
CA ASN A 26 13.14 6.29 7.95
C ASN A 26 13.49 6.70 9.40
N ALA A 27 14.74 7.07 9.62
CA ALA A 27 15.23 7.46 10.96
C ALA A 27 14.53 8.73 11.47
N GLN A 28 13.98 9.55 10.58
CA GLN A 28 13.25 10.75 10.95
C GLN A 28 11.74 10.49 11.12
N GLN A 29 11.35 9.22 11.11
CA GLN A 29 9.96 8.79 11.28
C GLN A 29 9.04 9.29 10.17
N GLN A 30 9.59 9.46 8.98
CA GLN A 30 8.81 9.80 7.79
C GLN A 30 8.40 8.52 7.08
N LEU A 31 7.25 8.57 6.42
CA LEU A 31 6.67 7.43 5.72
C LEU A 31 7.08 7.44 4.26
N LEU A 32 7.54 6.31 3.76
CA LEU A 32 7.89 6.16 2.35
C LEU A 32 6.62 5.96 1.52
N VAL A 33 6.48 6.78 0.49
CA VAL A 33 5.41 6.61 -0.49
C VAL A 33 5.99 6.72 -1.90
N VAL A 34 5.37 6.03 -2.83
CA VAL A 34 5.81 5.97 -4.22
C VAL A 34 4.63 6.25 -5.15
N ARG A 35 4.95 6.74 -6.35
CA ARG A 35 3.95 6.99 -7.37
C ARG A 35 4.41 6.32 -8.66
N LYS A 36 3.53 5.56 -9.28
CA LYS A 36 3.83 4.92 -10.55
C LYS A 36 3.68 5.90 -11.69
N HIS A 37 4.38 5.62 -12.80
CA HIS A 37 4.23 6.42 -14.02
C HIS A 37 2.77 6.46 -14.43
N HIS A 38 2.33 7.61 -14.92
CA HIS A 38 0.97 7.82 -15.44
C HIS A 38 -0.13 7.71 -14.38
N THR A 39 0.21 7.82 -13.10
CA THR A 39 -0.78 7.86 -12.02
C THR A 39 -0.62 9.13 -11.21
N ALA A 40 -1.66 9.47 -10.47
CA ALA A 40 -1.70 10.74 -9.72
C ALA A 40 -1.39 10.55 -8.23
N CYS A 41 -1.72 9.39 -7.67
CA CYS A 41 -1.63 9.20 -6.22
C CYS A 41 -0.34 8.51 -5.82
N PHE A 42 0.24 9.00 -4.71
CA PHE A 42 1.32 8.28 -4.03
C PHE A 42 0.70 7.20 -3.14
N MET A 43 1.36 6.07 -3.04
CA MET A 43 0.87 4.90 -2.34
C MET A 43 2.01 4.15 -1.66
N GLN A 44 1.66 3.10 -0.94
CA GLN A 44 2.67 2.24 -0.33
C GLN A 44 3.39 1.42 -1.39
N VAL A 45 4.64 1.06 -1.10
CA VAL A 45 5.38 0.10 -1.91
C VAL A 45 4.66 -1.23 -1.82
N GLY A 46 4.45 -1.89 -2.94
CA GLY A 46 3.77 -3.17 -2.97
C GLY A 46 3.20 -3.47 -4.34
N GLY A 47 2.43 -4.54 -4.42
CA GLY A 47 1.83 -4.92 -5.69
C GLY A 47 0.94 -6.12 -5.59
N LYS A 48 0.42 -6.54 -6.74
CA LYS A 48 -0.55 -7.63 -6.83
C LYS A 48 0.10 -8.97 -6.54
N LEU A 49 -0.63 -9.82 -5.82
CA LEU A 49 -0.22 -11.20 -5.62
C LEU A 49 -0.28 -11.94 -6.94
N GLU A 50 0.76 -12.70 -7.23
CA GLU A 50 0.76 -13.62 -8.36
C GLU A 50 0.09 -14.93 -7.94
N PRO A 51 -0.37 -15.74 -8.90
CA PRO A 51 -1.02 -17.00 -8.56
C PRO A 51 -0.15 -17.84 -7.63
N ASN A 52 -0.76 -18.31 -6.54
CA ASN A 52 -0.10 -19.14 -5.53
C ASN A 52 1.04 -18.46 -4.77
N GLU A 53 1.15 -17.15 -4.89
CA GLU A 53 2.16 -16.39 -4.15
C GLU A 53 1.60 -15.99 -2.78
N LEU A 54 2.40 -16.17 -1.73
CA LEU A 54 2.03 -15.70 -0.40
C LEU A 54 2.22 -14.19 -0.33
N PRO A 55 1.37 -13.47 0.43
CA PRO A 55 1.50 -12.01 0.52
C PRO A 55 2.88 -11.53 0.94
N GLU A 56 3.54 -12.23 1.87
CA GLU A 56 4.89 -11.89 2.31
C GLU A 56 5.89 -11.95 1.17
N ALA A 57 5.80 -12.98 0.35
CA ALA A 57 6.68 -13.16 -0.79
C ALA A 57 6.43 -12.06 -1.83
N THR A 58 5.15 -11.74 -2.06
CA THR A 58 4.78 -10.66 -2.96
C THR A 58 5.40 -9.34 -2.51
N MET A 59 5.27 -9.04 -1.22
CA MET A 59 5.74 -7.78 -0.71
C MET A 59 7.26 -7.66 -0.83
N LEU A 60 8.00 -8.69 -0.47
CA LEU A 60 9.46 -8.66 -0.58
C LEU A 60 9.91 -8.55 -2.03
N ARG A 61 9.23 -9.23 -2.94
CA ARG A 61 9.51 -9.16 -4.36
C ARG A 61 9.26 -7.75 -4.90
N GLU A 62 8.13 -7.14 -4.53
CA GLU A 62 7.79 -5.82 -5.00
C GLU A 62 8.73 -4.75 -4.45
N ILE A 63 9.18 -4.89 -3.20
CA ILE A 63 10.17 -3.97 -2.63
C ILE A 63 11.44 -4.04 -3.47
N GLN A 64 11.88 -5.23 -3.82
CA GLN A 64 13.07 -5.39 -4.63
C GLN A 64 12.88 -4.77 -6.02
N GLU A 65 11.73 -5.00 -6.64
CA GLU A 65 11.46 -4.49 -7.99
C GLU A 65 11.28 -2.97 -8.01
N GLU A 66 10.56 -2.42 -7.05
CA GLU A 66 10.18 -1.00 -7.10
C GLU A 66 11.23 -0.08 -6.53
N ILE A 67 11.91 -0.47 -5.46
CA ILE A 67 12.87 0.39 -4.79
C ILE A 67 14.25 -0.24 -4.56
N GLY A 68 14.48 -1.41 -5.15
CA GLY A 68 15.80 -2.01 -5.23
C GLY A 68 16.41 -2.46 -3.91
N CYS A 69 15.59 -2.78 -2.92
CA CYS A 69 16.07 -3.09 -1.58
C CYS A 69 15.72 -4.50 -1.15
N GLU A 70 16.62 -5.09 -0.36
CA GLU A 70 16.24 -6.19 0.49
C GLU A 70 15.62 -5.61 1.75
N ALA A 71 14.69 -6.34 2.34
CA ALA A 71 13.92 -5.84 3.47
C ALA A 71 13.61 -6.95 4.44
N ARG A 72 13.34 -6.55 5.68
CA ARG A 72 12.95 -7.48 6.73
C ARG A 72 11.55 -7.12 7.20
N ILE A 73 10.68 -8.13 7.27
CA ILE A 73 9.35 -7.94 7.79
C ILE A 73 9.43 -7.88 9.30
N GLU A 74 8.99 -6.75 9.88
CA GLU A 74 8.95 -6.58 11.32
C GLU A 74 7.66 -7.12 11.89
N LYS A 75 6.54 -6.88 11.20
CA LYS A 75 5.24 -7.23 11.74
C LYS A 75 4.19 -7.26 10.63
N PHE A 76 3.29 -8.25 10.71
CA PHE A 76 2.08 -8.24 9.90
C PHE A 76 1.07 -7.33 10.59
N ILE A 77 0.59 -6.31 9.90
CA ILE A 77 -0.33 -5.32 10.46
C ILE A 77 -1.77 -5.78 10.31
N GLY A 78 -2.14 -6.31 9.16
CA GLY A 78 -3.50 -6.79 8.95
C GLY A 78 -3.91 -6.81 7.49
N ARG A 79 -5.15 -7.23 7.28
CA ARG A 79 -5.80 -7.26 5.98
C ARG A 79 -6.85 -6.16 5.96
N PHE A 80 -6.79 -5.28 4.97
CA PHE A 80 -7.66 -4.11 4.91
C PHE A 80 -8.33 -4.00 3.55
N GLU A 81 -9.54 -3.44 3.54
CA GLU A 81 -10.28 -3.21 2.31
C GLU A 81 -10.47 -1.71 2.14
N THR A 82 -10.06 -1.18 1.00
CA THR A 82 -10.20 0.23 0.66
C THR A 82 -10.56 0.33 -0.82
N MET A 83 -10.85 1.53 -1.29
CA MET A 83 -10.99 1.76 -2.72
C MET A 83 -9.60 1.80 -3.35
N ALA A 84 -9.49 1.33 -4.57
CA ALA A 84 -8.24 1.40 -5.32
C ALA A 84 -8.01 2.85 -5.76
N ALA A 85 -6.76 3.31 -5.65
CA ALA A 85 -6.45 4.71 -5.87
C ALA A 85 -6.56 5.14 -7.33
N ASN A 86 -6.06 4.30 -8.22
CA ASN A 86 -5.89 4.67 -9.63
C ASN A 86 -6.70 3.79 -10.58
N GLU A 87 -7.60 3.00 -10.05
CA GLU A 87 -8.42 2.08 -10.84
C GLU A 87 -9.87 2.22 -10.44
N PRO A 88 -10.68 2.93 -11.21
CA PRO A 88 -12.10 3.11 -10.89
C PRO A 88 -12.83 1.79 -10.80
N ASP A 89 -13.84 1.74 -9.95
CA ASP A 89 -14.69 0.56 -9.76
C ASP A 89 -13.95 -0.67 -9.27
N HIS A 90 -12.80 -0.46 -8.62
CA HIS A 90 -12.05 -1.56 -8.03
C HIS A 90 -11.95 -1.38 -6.52
N GLN A 91 -12.13 -2.47 -5.81
CA GLN A 91 -11.87 -2.56 -4.38
C GLN A 91 -10.48 -3.15 -4.19
N LEU A 92 -9.74 -2.59 -3.28
CA LEU A 92 -8.40 -3.06 -2.95
C LEU A 92 -8.44 -3.85 -1.66
N VAL A 93 -7.93 -5.08 -1.70
CA VAL A 93 -7.71 -5.89 -0.50
C VAL A 93 -6.21 -5.92 -0.29
N SER A 94 -5.75 -5.39 0.84
CA SER A 94 -4.33 -5.22 1.10
C SER A 94 -3.88 -6.00 2.33
N TYR A 95 -2.86 -6.82 2.14
CA TYR A 95 -2.13 -7.43 3.26
C TYR A 95 -0.99 -6.48 3.58
N VAL A 96 -1.02 -5.86 4.75
CA VAL A 96 -0.12 -4.76 5.09
C VAL A 96 0.88 -5.22 6.13
N TYR A 97 2.15 -4.87 5.90
CA TYR A 97 3.26 -5.25 6.76
C TYR A 97 4.08 -4.02 7.13
N PHE A 98 4.60 -4.02 8.35
CA PHE A 98 5.60 -3.06 8.76
C PHE A 98 6.96 -3.66 8.42
N VAL A 99 7.78 -2.90 7.67
CA VAL A 99 8.99 -3.43 7.05
C VAL A 99 10.16 -2.50 7.31
N GLU A 100 11.33 -3.08 7.53
CA GLU A 100 12.56 -2.34 7.66
C GLU A 100 13.45 -2.64 6.46
N LEU A 101 13.98 -1.58 5.84
CA LEU A 101 14.88 -1.74 4.70
C LEU A 101 16.31 -1.96 5.20
N ASN A 102 17.07 -2.80 4.51
CA ASN A 102 18.46 -3.06 4.84
C ASN A 102 19.43 -2.10 4.15
N GLU A 103 18.93 -1.27 3.25
CA GLU A 103 19.76 -0.36 2.44
C GLU A 103 18.92 0.81 1.97
N GLN A 104 19.58 1.80 1.39
CA GLN A 104 18.89 2.98 0.88
C GLN A 104 18.04 2.63 -0.35
N PRO A 105 16.78 3.05 -0.39
CA PRO A 105 15.94 2.78 -1.55
C PRO A 105 16.27 3.68 -2.73
N HIS A 106 16.02 3.18 -3.93
CA HIS A 106 16.11 3.95 -5.15
C HIS A 106 14.98 3.50 -6.08
N ILE A 107 14.45 4.42 -6.87
CA ILE A 107 13.32 4.07 -7.73
C ILE A 107 13.77 3.22 -8.90
N ASP A 108 12.90 2.29 -9.30
CA ASP A 108 13.15 1.38 -10.40
C ASP A 108 11.80 0.97 -10.98
N ALA A 109 11.84 0.19 -12.07
CA ALA A 109 10.65 -0.37 -12.72
C ALA A 109 9.60 0.70 -13.02
N GLU A 110 8.41 0.53 -12.51
CA GLU A 110 7.26 1.38 -12.81
C GLU A 110 7.20 2.66 -11.98
N ILE A 111 8.15 2.89 -11.09
CA ILE A 111 8.05 4.00 -10.14
C ILE A 111 8.59 5.29 -10.75
N ALA A 112 7.74 6.32 -10.78
CA ALA A 112 8.11 7.64 -11.29
C ALA A 112 8.71 8.53 -10.22
N GLU A 113 8.20 8.44 -9.00
CA GLU A 113 8.64 9.27 -7.89
C GLU A 113 8.59 8.51 -6.58
N MET A 114 9.49 8.88 -5.67
CA MET A 114 9.54 8.34 -4.33
C MET A 114 9.70 9.51 -3.37
N LYS A 115 8.93 9.51 -2.29
CA LYS A 115 9.00 10.57 -1.28
C LYS A 115 8.98 9.98 0.12
N TRP A 116 9.72 10.63 1.01
CA TRP A 116 9.55 10.45 2.45
C TRP A 116 8.68 11.59 2.92
N ILE A 117 7.50 11.29 3.45
CA ILE A 117 6.56 12.33 3.87
C ILE A 117 6.40 12.36 5.38
N ASP A 118 6.16 13.55 5.90
CA ASP A 118 5.75 13.72 7.28
C ASP A 118 4.33 13.20 7.43
N LEU A 119 3.99 12.71 8.61
CA LEU A 119 2.66 12.15 8.83
C LEU A 119 1.55 13.21 8.77
N ASP A 120 1.93 14.47 8.86
CA ASP A 120 1.00 15.58 8.78
C ASP A 120 0.98 16.24 7.39
N ASP A 121 1.65 15.62 6.43
CA ASP A 121 1.70 16.15 5.06
C ASP A 121 0.29 16.25 4.49
N THR A 122 -0.08 17.43 4.01
CA THR A 122 -1.38 17.69 3.39
C THR A 122 -1.26 18.04 1.93
N ASP A 123 -0.03 18.10 1.41
CA ASP A 123 0.22 18.54 0.03
C ASP A 123 0.35 17.37 -0.93
N THR A 124 0.75 16.22 -0.45
CA THR A 124 0.93 15.03 -1.29
C THR A 124 -0.41 14.33 -1.49
N ARG A 125 -0.73 14.02 -2.74
CA ARG A 125 -1.95 13.30 -3.05
C ARG A 125 -1.77 11.84 -2.75
N LEU A 126 -2.47 11.34 -1.73
CA LEU A 126 -2.25 10.01 -1.18
C LEU A 126 -3.39 9.06 -1.53
N ALA A 127 -3.04 7.80 -1.76
CA ALA A 127 -4.00 6.74 -1.98
C ALA A 127 -4.84 6.47 -0.72
N PRO A 128 -6.06 5.93 -0.88
CA PRO A 128 -6.91 5.62 0.28
C PRO A 128 -6.23 4.74 1.32
N LEU A 129 -5.51 3.70 0.92
CA LEU A 129 -4.81 2.83 1.86
C LEU A 129 -3.81 3.62 2.71
N THR A 130 -3.09 4.54 2.09
CA THR A 130 -2.11 5.37 2.80
C THR A 130 -2.79 6.26 3.83
N LYS A 131 -3.87 6.94 3.43
CA LYS A 131 -4.58 7.86 4.32
C LYS A 131 -5.35 7.15 5.41
N GLU A 132 -6.02 6.07 5.07
CA GLU A 132 -6.98 5.42 5.97
C GLU A 132 -6.34 4.37 6.86
N VAL A 133 -5.22 3.79 6.44
CA VAL A 133 -4.59 2.68 7.16
C VAL A 133 -3.16 3.00 7.58
N ALA A 134 -2.30 3.34 6.61
CA ALA A 134 -0.86 3.47 6.90
C ALA A 134 -0.57 4.61 7.87
N ILE A 135 -1.03 5.81 7.59
CA ILE A 135 -0.75 6.97 8.43
C ILE A 135 -1.34 6.80 9.83
N PRO A 136 -2.62 6.42 10.00
CA PRO A 136 -3.14 6.18 11.35
C PRO A 136 -2.39 5.12 12.12
N TRP A 137 -1.98 4.05 11.45
CA TRP A 137 -1.23 3.00 12.11
C TRP A 137 0.13 3.50 12.60
N VAL A 138 0.84 4.26 11.76
CA VAL A 138 2.15 4.79 12.12
C VAL A 138 2.04 5.77 13.27
N LYS A 139 1.03 6.65 13.26
CA LYS A 139 0.82 7.59 14.36
C LYS A 139 0.64 6.88 15.69
N LYS A 140 -0.15 5.82 15.68
CA LYS A 140 -0.38 5.03 16.88
C LYS A 140 0.90 4.30 17.32
N TYR A 141 1.60 3.71 16.38
CA TYR A 141 2.83 2.99 16.62
C TYR A 141 3.87 3.91 17.29
N LEU A 142 4.05 5.11 16.74
CA LEU A 142 5.03 6.05 17.27
C LEU A 142 4.61 6.59 18.63
N ALA A 143 3.32 6.81 18.84
CA ALA A 143 2.82 7.26 20.14
C ALA A 143 3.07 6.22 21.23
N GLU A 144 2.89 4.94 20.90
CA GLU A 144 3.12 3.86 21.86
C GLU A 144 4.60 3.62 22.12
N ALA A 145 5.45 3.92 21.15
CA ALA A 145 6.89 3.70 21.29
C ALA A 145 7.58 4.73 22.19
N VAL A 146 6.89 5.81 22.52
CA VAL A 146 7.46 6.88 23.35
C VAL A 146 7.44 6.54 24.85
N VAL A 147 6.74 5.52 25.24
CA VAL A 147 6.58 5.16 26.66
C VAL A 147 7.84 4.55 27.25
#